data_697f5342e575e898767323b1b719af7d
#
_entry.id   697f5342e575e898767323b1b719af7d
#
_cell.length_a   1.000
_cell.length_b   1.000
_cell.length_c   1.000
_cell.angle_alpha   90.00
_cell.angle_beta   90.00
_cell.angle_gamma   90.00
#
_symmetry.space_group_name_H-M   'P 1'
#
loop_
_entity.id
_entity.type
_entity.pdbx_description
1 polymer ?
#
loop_
_entity_poly.entity_id
_entity_poly.type
_entity_poly.pdbx_seq_one_letter_code
_entity_poly.pdbx_strand_id
1 'polypeptide(L)'
;NWSLYLILSWFPTFVNREMGVDLQTAGLLALAPTVISLVMAPAAGRLFDRLVAKGYNRRTIRRVMQSVAFAGITLAMLTVTLTDSLMISVAVITLSNALGAFSIGGFATNHLDVAPNQAGLLMGVTNTLAAVSSGASVFVSGWIQDVSGGWDAVFYLAALVSVAGAFVYSLLADVDREFD
;
A
#
# COMPACT_ATOMS: atom_id res chain seq x y z
N ASN A 1 3.01 -4.61 0.07
CA ASN A 1 3.05 -4.70 1.55
C ASN A 1 4.13 -3.80 2.19
N TRP A 2 5.21 -3.41 1.45
CA TRP A 2 6.29 -2.58 1.99
C TRP A 2 5.76 -1.33 2.71
N SER A 3 5.07 -0.45 1.98
CA SER A 3 4.60 0.83 2.52
C SER A 3 3.50 0.68 3.57
N LEU A 4 2.66 -0.36 3.47
CA LEU A 4 1.64 -0.65 4.48
C LEU A 4 2.27 -0.92 5.85
N TYR A 5 3.27 -1.82 5.90
CA TYR A 5 3.94 -2.19 7.16
C TYR A 5 4.89 -1.11 7.65
N LEU A 6 5.49 -0.32 6.76
CA LEU A 6 6.20 0.89 7.12
C LEU A 6 5.29 1.84 7.92
N ILE A 7 4.13 2.19 7.35
CA ILE A 7 3.18 3.08 8.00
C ILE A 7 2.66 2.48 9.30
N LEU A 8 2.23 1.22 9.28
CA LEU A 8 1.68 0.56 10.46
C LEU A 8 2.67 0.53 11.65
N SER A 9 3.95 0.30 11.37
CA SER A 9 4.97 0.14 12.41
C SER A 9 5.62 1.46 12.83
N TRP A 10 5.87 2.36 11.89
CA TRP A 10 6.70 3.52 12.12
C TRP A 10 5.95 4.85 12.15
N PHE A 11 4.72 4.92 11.64
CA PHE A 11 3.97 6.17 11.60
C PHE A 11 3.73 6.79 12.98
N PRO A 12 3.38 6.04 14.05
CA PRO A 12 3.27 6.63 15.39
C PRO A 12 4.60 7.22 15.89
N THR A 13 5.71 6.52 15.62
CA THR A 13 7.06 6.97 16.00
C THR A 13 7.48 8.22 15.22
N PHE A 14 7.20 8.25 13.92
CA PHE A 14 7.42 9.42 13.07
C PHE A 14 6.65 10.64 13.60
N VAL A 15 5.35 10.50 13.85
CA VAL A 15 4.51 11.60 14.37
C VAL A 15 5.00 12.07 15.74
N ASN A 16 5.39 11.15 16.62
CA ASN A 16 5.91 11.51 17.93
C ASN A 16 7.25 12.25 17.87
N ARG A 17 8.22 11.74 17.09
CA ARG A 17 9.59 12.28 17.07
C ARG A 17 9.74 13.53 16.22
N GLU A 18 9.14 13.54 15.02
CA GLU A 18 9.31 14.63 14.05
C GLU A 18 8.29 15.76 14.26
N MET A 19 7.08 15.41 14.69
CA MET A 19 5.99 16.37 14.84
C MET A 19 5.76 16.80 16.31
N GLY A 20 6.54 16.25 17.25
CA GLY A 20 6.48 16.62 18.67
C GLY A 20 5.17 16.27 19.38
N VAL A 21 4.39 15.35 18.82
CA VAL A 21 3.10 14.91 19.37
C VAL A 21 3.34 13.82 20.41
N ASP A 22 2.60 13.83 21.52
CA ASP A 22 2.69 12.76 22.51
C ASP A 22 2.30 11.38 21.91
N LEU A 23 2.85 10.31 22.48
CA LEU A 23 2.71 8.96 21.93
C LEU A 23 1.25 8.47 21.92
N GLN A 24 0.43 8.89 22.87
CA GLN A 24 -0.98 8.52 22.91
C GLN A 24 -1.76 9.15 21.76
N THR A 25 -1.57 10.44 21.54
CA THR A 25 -2.16 11.17 20.41
C THR A 25 -1.64 10.66 19.07
N ALA A 26 -0.33 10.37 18.95
CA ALA A 26 0.25 9.77 17.76
C ALA A 26 -0.38 8.41 17.44
N GLY A 27 -0.62 7.57 18.45
CA GLY A 27 -1.33 6.30 18.30
C GLY A 27 -2.77 6.46 17.82
N LEU A 28 -3.50 7.45 18.33
CA LEU A 28 -4.86 7.76 17.88
C LEU A 28 -4.88 8.25 16.44
N LEU A 29 -3.95 9.11 16.04
CA LEU A 29 -3.84 9.58 14.64
C LEU A 29 -3.52 8.43 13.68
N ALA A 30 -2.76 7.43 14.11
CA ALA A 30 -2.46 6.24 13.31
C ALA A 30 -3.69 5.35 13.05
N LEU A 31 -4.80 5.52 13.76
CA LEU A 31 -6.05 4.82 13.46
C LEU A 31 -6.72 5.33 12.18
N ALA A 32 -6.56 6.61 11.84
CA ALA A 32 -7.24 7.19 10.68
C ALA A 32 -6.91 6.46 9.35
N PRO A 33 -5.64 6.19 8.99
CA PRO A 33 -5.30 5.38 7.82
C PRO A 33 -5.90 3.97 7.84
N THR A 34 -5.97 3.35 9.01
CA THR A 34 -6.51 1.99 9.16
C THR A 34 -8.02 1.97 8.96
N VAL A 35 -8.73 2.89 9.61
CA VAL A 35 -10.19 2.98 9.53
C VAL A 35 -10.64 3.27 8.10
N ILE A 36 -9.99 4.21 7.40
CA ILE A 36 -10.36 4.52 6.02
C ILE A 36 -10.16 3.32 5.09
N SER A 37 -9.09 2.53 5.29
CA SER A 37 -8.84 1.32 4.51
C SER A 37 -9.95 0.28 4.69
N LEU A 38 -10.47 0.08 5.90
CA LEU A 38 -11.58 -0.83 6.19
C LEU A 38 -12.87 -0.42 5.45
N VAL A 39 -13.11 0.88 5.31
CA VAL A 39 -14.29 1.40 4.60
C VAL A 39 -14.08 1.33 3.08
N MET A 40 -12.89 1.66 2.61
CA MET A 40 -12.58 1.73 1.18
C MET A 40 -12.38 0.36 0.52
N ALA A 41 -11.93 -0.66 1.26
CA ALA A 41 -11.69 -1.98 0.70
C ALA A 41 -12.96 -2.63 0.09
N PRO A 42 -14.11 -2.68 0.78
CA PRO A 42 -15.36 -3.15 0.16
C PRO A 42 -15.84 -2.26 -1.00
N ALA A 43 -15.60 -0.94 -0.93
CA ALA A 43 -15.96 -0.02 -2.01
C ALA A 43 -15.14 -0.29 -3.28
N ALA A 44 -13.83 -0.53 -3.13
CA ALA A 44 -12.94 -0.88 -4.22
C ALA A 44 -13.33 -2.23 -4.86
N GLY A 45 -13.66 -3.24 -4.06
CA GLY A 45 -14.17 -4.53 -4.57
C GLY A 45 -15.46 -4.37 -5.38
N ARG A 46 -16.44 -3.63 -4.85
CA ARG A 46 -17.70 -3.36 -5.57
C ARG A 46 -17.47 -2.56 -6.86
N LEU A 47 -16.50 -1.64 -6.87
CA LEU A 47 -16.14 -0.91 -8.07
C LEU A 47 -15.58 -1.85 -9.13
N PHE A 48 -14.66 -2.75 -8.76
CA PHE A 48 -14.14 -3.78 -9.65
C PHE A 48 -15.27 -4.60 -10.27
N ASP A 49 -16.17 -5.16 -9.44
CA ASP A 49 -17.28 -5.99 -9.91
C ASP A 49 -18.22 -5.22 -10.86
N ARG A 50 -18.51 -3.96 -10.56
CA ARG A 50 -19.34 -3.09 -11.43
C ARG A 50 -18.68 -2.83 -12.79
N LEU A 51 -17.38 -2.62 -12.81
CA LEU A 51 -16.64 -2.39 -14.06
C LEU A 51 -16.61 -3.66 -14.92
N VAL A 52 -16.40 -4.81 -14.29
CA VAL A 52 -16.47 -6.12 -14.97
C VAL A 52 -17.87 -6.36 -15.52
N ALA A 53 -18.92 -6.10 -14.74
CA ALA A 53 -20.32 -6.26 -15.17
C ALA A 53 -20.68 -5.32 -16.34
N LYS A 54 -20.02 -4.18 -16.48
CA LYS A 54 -20.16 -3.25 -17.63
C LYS A 54 -19.37 -3.69 -18.86
N GLY A 55 -18.66 -4.83 -18.80
CA GLY A 55 -17.90 -5.37 -19.93
C GLY A 55 -16.48 -4.82 -20.11
N TYR A 56 -15.95 -4.05 -19.13
CA TYR A 56 -14.56 -3.63 -19.21
C TYR A 56 -13.61 -4.82 -19.05
N ASN A 57 -12.47 -4.76 -19.73
CA ASN A 57 -11.45 -5.80 -19.68
C ASN A 57 -10.85 -5.93 -18.26
N ARG A 58 -10.90 -7.13 -17.68
CA ARG A 58 -10.43 -7.43 -16.33
C ARG A 58 -8.97 -7.06 -16.12
N ARG A 59 -8.08 -7.40 -17.06
CA ARG A 59 -6.64 -7.07 -17.02
C ARG A 59 -6.44 -5.56 -16.89
N THR A 60 -7.16 -4.78 -17.69
CA THR A 60 -7.10 -3.31 -17.64
C THR A 60 -7.58 -2.78 -16.29
N ILE A 61 -8.72 -3.27 -15.79
CA ILE A 61 -9.24 -2.83 -14.48
C ILE A 61 -8.21 -3.11 -13.38
N ARG A 62 -7.62 -4.31 -13.34
CA ARG A 62 -6.62 -4.68 -12.33
C ARG A 62 -5.39 -3.79 -12.38
N ARG A 63 -4.85 -3.56 -13.57
CA ARG A 63 -3.69 -2.68 -13.79
C ARG A 63 -3.98 -1.25 -13.36
N VAL A 64 -5.12 -0.69 -13.74
CA VAL A 64 -5.51 0.67 -13.37
C VAL A 64 -5.71 0.79 -11.86
N MET A 65 -6.47 -0.10 -11.24
CA MET A 65 -6.72 -0.06 -9.80
C MET A 65 -5.43 -0.19 -8.99
N GLN A 66 -4.53 -1.08 -9.39
CA GLN A 66 -3.23 -1.22 -8.72
C GLN A 66 -2.33 0.00 -8.95
N SER A 67 -2.35 0.59 -10.14
CA SER A 67 -1.59 1.82 -10.42
C SER A 67 -2.08 3.00 -9.59
N VAL A 68 -3.40 3.13 -9.40
CA VAL A 68 -4.00 4.14 -8.49
C VAL A 68 -3.51 3.95 -7.06
N ALA A 69 -3.49 2.69 -6.57
CA ALA A 69 -2.98 2.40 -5.25
C ALA A 69 -1.50 2.79 -5.09
N PHE A 70 -0.65 2.41 -6.04
CA PHE A 70 0.78 2.77 -6.00
C PHE A 70 1.01 4.28 -6.15
N ALA A 71 0.26 4.96 -7.03
CA ALA A 71 0.36 6.40 -7.19
C ALA A 71 0.00 7.14 -5.91
N GLY A 72 -1.07 6.72 -5.22
CA GLY A 72 -1.47 7.28 -3.93
C GLY A 72 -0.38 7.15 -2.88
N ILE A 73 0.24 5.99 -2.77
CA ILE A 73 1.36 5.75 -1.83
C ILE A 73 2.56 6.62 -2.20
N THR A 74 2.97 6.62 -3.47
CA THR A 74 4.12 7.40 -3.94
C THR A 74 3.95 8.90 -3.65
N LEU A 75 2.79 9.45 -4.02
CA LEU A 75 2.49 10.87 -3.80
C LEU A 75 2.48 11.23 -2.32
N ALA A 76 1.90 10.37 -1.46
CA ALA A 76 1.89 10.63 -0.03
C ALA A 76 3.30 10.60 0.56
N MET A 77 4.11 9.59 0.22
CA MET A 77 5.49 9.51 0.71
C MET A 77 6.32 10.74 0.33
N LEU A 78 6.20 11.20 -0.92
CA LEU A 78 6.86 12.42 -1.38
C LEU A 78 6.30 13.70 -0.74
N THR A 79 4.99 13.76 -0.48
CA THR A 79 4.41 14.95 0.17
C THR A 79 4.85 15.07 1.62
N VAL A 80 4.96 13.96 2.34
CA VAL A 80 5.40 13.95 3.74
C VAL A 80 6.84 14.48 3.89
N THR A 81 7.73 14.22 2.92
CA THR A 81 9.10 14.79 2.94
C THR A 81 9.16 16.28 2.61
N LEU A 82 8.08 16.86 2.11
CA LEU A 82 8.01 18.27 1.71
C LEU A 82 7.24 19.15 2.70
N THR A 83 6.76 18.59 3.82
CA THR A 83 5.93 19.34 4.76
C THR A 83 6.26 19.02 6.21
N ASP A 84 6.32 20.06 7.04
CA ASP A 84 6.43 19.94 8.50
C ASP A 84 5.06 19.95 9.19
N SER A 85 3.96 19.96 8.41
CA SER A 85 2.61 20.02 8.95
C SER A 85 2.09 18.64 9.32
N LEU A 86 1.85 18.41 10.62
CA LEU A 86 1.21 17.21 11.14
C LEU A 86 -0.11 16.92 10.41
N MET A 87 -0.96 17.92 10.22
CA MET A 87 -2.27 17.75 9.60
C MET A 87 -2.15 17.29 8.15
N ILE A 88 -1.22 17.87 7.38
CA ILE A 88 -0.97 17.48 5.99
C ILE A 88 -0.43 16.04 5.96
N SER A 89 0.56 15.71 6.81
CA SER A 89 1.14 14.36 6.86
C SER A 89 0.10 13.30 7.18
N VAL A 90 -0.73 13.52 8.21
CA VAL A 90 -1.82 12.60 8.57
C VAL A 90 -2.85 12.49 7.44
N ALA A 91 -3.23 13.60 6.82
CA ALA A 91 -4.22 13.61 5.75
C ALA A 91 -3.73 12.87 4.50
N VAL A 92 -2.50 13.11 4.04
CA VAL A 92 -1.98 12.45 2.83
C VAL A 92 -1.71 10.97 3.06
N ILE A 93 -1.24 10.56 4.25
CA ILE A 93 -1.08 9.16 4.61
C ILE A 93 -2.46 8.47 4.70
N THR A 94 -3.45 9.13 5.28
CA THR A 94 -4.82 8.60 5.32
C THR A 94 -5.39 8.44 3.91
N LEU A 95 -5.23 9.45 3.05
CA LEU A 95 -5.67 9.38 1.66
C LEU A 95 -4.93 8.27 0.88
N SER A 96 -3.62 8.10 1.12
CA SER A 96 -2.86 7.02 0.47
C SER A 96 -3.37 5.64 0.84
N ASN A 97 -3.78 5.44 2.10
CA ASN A 97 -4.39 4.18 2.54
C ASN A 97 -5.79 3.97 1.93
N ALA A 98 -6.58 5.04 1.76
CA ALA A 98 -7.84 4.98 1.02
C ALA A 98 -7.62 4.53 -0.43
N LEU A 99 -6.63 5.11 -1.11
CA LEU A 99 -6.24 4.71 -2.47
C LEU A 99 -5.58 3.32 -2.49
N GLY A 100 -4.80 2.98 -1.47
CA GLY A 100 -4.19 1.65 -1.28
C GLY A 100 -5.22 0.52 -1.23
N ALA A 101 -6.43 0.78 -0.74
CA ALA A 101 -7.53 -0.17 -0.74
C ALA A 101 -7.95 -0.64 -2.16
N PHE A 102 -7.64 0.13 -3.21
CA PHE A 102 -7.84 -0.28 -4.60
C PHE A 102 -7.02 -1.51 -4.98
N SER A 103 -5.97 -1.85 -4.24
CA SER A 103 -5.23 -3.12 -4.40
C SER A 103 -6.12 -4.36 -4.26
N ILE A 104 -7.28 -4.27 -3.62
CA ILE A 104 -8.28 -5.36 -3.57
C ILE A 104 -8.73 -5.72 -4.98
N GLY A 105 -9.08 -4.74 -5.82
CA GLY A 105 -9.40 -4.96 -7.22
C GLY A 105 -8.17 -5.09 -8.13
N GLY A 106 -6.98 -4.79 -7.62
CA GLY A 106 -5.69 -4.98 -8.28
C GLY A 106 -5.14 -6.39 -8.08
N PHE A 107 -4.04 -6.51 -7.32
CA PHE A 107 -3.33 -7.79 -7.16
C PHE A 107 -4.01 -8.76 -6.18
N ALA A 108 -4.70 -8.25 -5.14
CA ALA A 108 -5.09 -9.09 -4.00
C ALA A 108 -6.07 -10.21 -4.37
N THR A 109 -6.96 -9.99 -5.34
CA THR A 109 -7.90 -11.01 -5.84
C THR A 109 -7.51 -11.58 -7.20
N ASN A 110 -6.35 -11.22 -7.75
CA ASN A 110 -5.90 -11.72 -9.06
C ASN A 110 -5.62 -13.23 -9.06
N HIS A 111 -5.29 -13.81 -7.91
CA HIS A 111 -5.12 -15.25 -7.72
C HIS A 111 -6.35 -16.07 -8.17
N LEU A 112 -7.57 -15.49 -8.00
CA LEU A 112 -8.82 -16.09 -8.44
C LEU A 112 -8.99 -16.13 -9.96
N ASP A 113 -8.35 -15.22 -10.68
CA ASP A 113 -8.38 -15.23 -12.15
C ASP A 113 -7.34 -16.21 -12.72
N VAL A 114 -6.10 -16.14 -12.20
CA VAL A 114 -4.95 -16.91 -12.73
C VAL A 114 -5.02 -18.40 -12.35
N ALA A 115 -5.46 -18.72 -11.14
CA ALA A 115 -5.50 -20.09 -10.62
C ALA A 115 -6.77 -20.34 -9.79
N PRO A 116 -7.97 -20.42 -10.40
CA PRO A 116 -9.23 -20.55 -9.66
C PRO A 116 -9.28 -21.73 -8.69
N ASN A 117 -8.77 -22.90 -9.14
CA ASN A 117 -8.77 -24.13 -8.35
C ASN A 117 -7.65 -24.18 -7.29
N GLN A 118 -6.61 -23.37 -7.45
CA GLN A 118 -5.42 -23.33 -6.57
C GLN A 118 -5.20 -21.94 -5.96
N ALA A 119 -6.18 -21.05 -6.02
CA ALA A 119 -6.07 -19.67 -5.55
C ALA A 119 -5.60 -19.56 -4.10
N GLY A 120 -6.05 -20.45 -3.22
CA GLY A 120 -5.61 -20.52 -1.82
C GLY A 120 -4.13 -20.85 -1.67
N LEU A 121 -3.61 -21.80 -2.45
CA LEU A 121 -2.19 -22.17 -2.46
C LEU A 121 -1.33 -21.00 -2.97
N LEU A 122 -1.72 -20.42 -4.11
CA LEU A 122 -1.01 -19.29 -4.68
C LEU A 122 -1.02 -18.08 -3.73
N MET A 123 -2.14 -17.81 -3.08
CA MET A 123 -2.24 -16.76 -2.07
C MET A 123 -1.35 -17.06 -0.85
N GLY A 124 -1.22 -18.31 -0.43
CA GLY A 124 -0.30 -18.72 0.64
C GLY A 124 1.16 -18.41 0.30
N VAL A 125 1.60 -18.76 -0.90
CA VAL A 125 2.97 -18.48 -1.38
C VAL A 125 3.21 -16.98 -1.46
N THR A 126 2.32 -16.22 -2.09
CA THR A 126 2.48 -14.76 -2.23
C THR A 126 2.41 -14.03 -0.90
N ASN A 127 1.59 -14.47 0.06
CA ASN A 127 1.55 -13.92 1.41
C ASN A 127 2.84 -14.21 2.20
N THR A 128 3.45 -15.37 1.99
CA THR A 128 4.76 -15.67 2.60
C THR A 128 5.84 -14.69 2.11
N LEU A 129 5.92 -14.47 0.80
CA LEU A 129 6.82 -13.46 0.22
C LEU A 129 6.49 -12.04 0.69
N ALA A 130 5.20 -11.73 0.81
CA ALA A 130 4.73 -10.47 1.35
C ALA A 130 5.14 -10.26 2.82
N ALA A 131 5.10 -11.32 3.65
CA ALA A 131 5.55 -11.26 5.04
C ALA A 131 7.06 -10.98 5.14
N VAL A 132 7.88 -11.62 4.30
CA VAL A 132 9.33 -11.35 4.22
C VAL A 132 9.57 -9.89 3.82
N SER A 133 8.89 -9.41 2.78
CA SER A 133 8.98 -8.01 2.33
C SER A 133 8.55 -7.02 3.44
N SER A 134 7.54 -7.39 4.22
CA SER A 134 7.03 -6.57 5.32
C SER A 134 8.05 -6.48 6.46
N GLY A 135 8.64 -7.59 6.86
CA GLY A 135 9.72 -7.63 7.85
C GLY A 135 10.94 -6.83 7.40
N ALA A 136 11.33 -7.00 6.14
CA ALA A 136 12.42 -6.22 5.54
C ALA A 136 12.11 -4.71 5.55
N SER A 137 10.88 -4.32 5.23
CA SER A 137 10.44 -2.93 5.26
C SER A 137 10.63 -2.30 6.65
N VAL A 138 10.16 -2.98 7.70
CA VAL A 138 10.27 -2.48 9.08
C VAL A 138 11.73 -2.38 9.51
N PHE A 139 12.53 -3.43 9.25
CA PHE A 139 13.95 -3.47 9.63
C PHE A 139 14.77 -2.41 8.89
N VAL A 140 14.68 -2.38 7.56
CA VAL A 140 15.44 -1.44 6.72
C VAL A 140 15.07 0.01 7.02
N SER A 141 13.79 0.28 7.25
CA SER A 141 13.32 1.62 7.60
C SER A 141 13.90 2.10 8.93
N GLY A 142 13.91 1.25 9.96
CA GLY A 142 14.53 1.56 11.24
C GLY A 142 16.03 1.78 11.10
N TRP A 143 16.73 0.91 10.38
CA TRP A 143 18.16 1.05 10.14
C TRP A 143 18.50 2.35 9.38
N ILE A 144 17.75 2.70 8.33
CA ILE A 144 17.95 3.96 7.60
C ILE A 144 17.73 5.16 8.53
N GLN A 145 16.65 5.15 9.32
CA GLN A 145 16.35 6.22 10.26
C GLN A 145 17.47 6.40 11.29
N ASP A 146 18.00 5.30 11.84
CA ASP A 146 19.09 5.33 12.81
C ASP A 146 20.41 5.89 12.20
N VAL A 147 20.72 5.55 10.95
CA VAL A 147 21.94 5.99 10.27
C VAL A 147 21.82 7.42 9.73
N SER A 148 20.68 7.77 9.15
CA SER A 148 20.46 9.10 8.52
C SER A 148 20.05 10.18 9.54
N GLY A 149 19.53 9.78 10.69
CA GLY A 149 18.99 10.68 11.70
C GLY A 149 17.65 11.32 11.33
N GLY A 150 17.00 10.86 10.24
CA GLY A 150 15.73 11.43 9.75
C GLY A 150 14.88 10.42 8.98
N TRP A 151 13.68 10.84 8.58
CA TRP A 151 12.70 9.98 7.92
C TRP A 151 12.65 10.14 6.39
N ASP A 152 13.24 11.18 5.84
CA ASP A 152 13.15 11.48 4.41
C ASP A 152 13.64 10.33 3.54
N ALA A 153 14.81 9.77 3.87
CA ALA A 153 15.38 8.65 3.13
C ALA A 153 14.48 7.39 3.20
N VAL A 154 13.78 7.18 4.33
CA VAL A 154 12.81 6.09 4.49
C VAL A 154 11.61 6.29 3.56
N PHE A 155 11.07 7.51 3.50
CA PHE A 155 9.93 7.82 2.63
C PHE A 155 10.31 7.81 1.15
N TYR A 156 11.50 8.29 0.77
CA TYR A 156 12.00 8.17 -0.60
C TYR A 156 12.17 6.72 -1.03
N LEU A 157 12.70 5.85 -0.17
CA LEU A 157 12.79 4.43 -0.46
C LEU A 157 11.39 3.80 -0.65
N ALA A 158 10.43 4.14 0.20
CA ALA A 158 9.06 3.64 0.07
C ALA A 158 8.38 4.11 -1.23
N ALA A 159 8.61 5.36 -1.62
CA ALA A 159 8.15 5.89 -2.90
C ALA A 159 8.78 5.13 -4.08
N LEU A 160 10.11 4.92 -4.05
CA LEU A 160 10.84 4.18 -5.08
C LEU A 160 10.33 2.75 -5.23
N VAL A 161 10.15 2.03 -4.12
CA VAL A 161 9.60 0.66 -4.12
C VAL A 161 8.18 0.64 -4.70
N SER A 162 7.36 1.66 -4.40
CA SER A 162 6.00 1.76 -4.94
C SER A 162 6.00 2.03 -6.44
N VAL A 163 6.88 2.90 -6.94
CA VAL A 163 7.04 3.17 -8.38
C VAL A 163 7.53 1.91 -9.11
N ALA A 164 8.55 1.23 -8.57
CA ALA A 164 9.05 -0.02 -9.14
C ALA A 164 7.95 -1.09 -9.17
N GLY A 165 7.18 -1.22 -8.10
CA GLY A 165 6.02 -2.12 -8.03
C GLY A 165 4.94 -1.79 -9.06
N ALA A 166 4.63 -0.49 -9.27
CA ALA A 166 3.69 -0.05 -10.28
C ALA A 166 4.16 -0.43 -11.69
N PHE A 167 5.43 -0.21 -11.99
CA PHE A 167 6.03 -0.54 -13.27
C PHE A 167 5.99 -2.05 -13.54
N VAL A 168 6.49 -2.86 -12.60
CA VAL A 168 6.52 -4.32 -12.72
C VAL A 168 5.10 -4.88 -12.87
N TYR A 169 4.17 -4.46 -12.02
CA TYR A 169 2.80 -4.94 -12.08
C TYR A 169 2.10 -4.54 -13.38
N SER A 170 2.29 -3.30 -13.85
CA SER A 170 1.68 -2.84 -15.10
C SER A 170 2.16 -3.60 -16.33
N LEU A 171 3.39 -4.09 -16.32
CA LEU A 171 3.94 -4.88 -17.41
C LEU A 171 3.53 -6.36 -17.32
N LEU A 172 3.64 -6.97 -16.13
CA LEU A 172 3.58 -8.41 -15.95
C LEU A 172 2.20 -8.93 -15.49
N ALA A 173 1.31 -8.05 -14.96
CA ALA A 173 0.02 -8.52 -14.49
C ALA A 173 -0.83 -9.10 -15.63
N ASP A 174 -1.27 -10.31 -15.42
CA ASP A 174 -2.14 -11.07 -16.31
C ASP A 174 -3.39 -11.57 -15.54
N VAL A 175 -4.42 -11.96 -16.30
CA VAL A 175 -5.68 -12.54 -15.81
C VAL A 175 -6.00 -13.86 -16.51
N ASP A 176 -5.16 -14.29 -17.44
CA ASP A 176 -5.33 -15.56 -18.13
C ASP A 176 -5.05 -16.71 -17.15
N ARG A 177 -5.79 -17.79 -17.30
CA ARG A 177 -5.59 -18.99 -16.47
C ARG A 177 -4.27 -19.65 -16.83
N GLU A 178 -3.37 -19.72 -15.85
CA GLU A 178 -2.06 -20.35 -15.99
C GLU A 178 -2.01 -21.73 -15.31
N PHE A 179 -2.86 -21.92 -14.31
CA PHE A 179 -2.90 -23.14 -13.51
C PHE A 179 -4.34 -23.59 -13.29
N ASP A 180 -4.63 -24.83 -13.64
CA ASP A 180 -5.90 -25.53 -13.41
C ASP A 180 -5.82 -26.50 -12.24
#